data_e3ea82a323815a07d90ed8faf4b3dfe3
#
_entry.id   e3ea82a323815a07d90ed8faf4b3dfe3
#
_cell.length_a   1.000
_cell.length_b   1.000
_cell.length_c   1.000
_cell.angle_alpha   90.00
_cell.angle_beta   90.00
_cell.angle_gamma   90.00
#
_symmetry.space_group_name_H-M   'P 1'
#
loop_
_entity.id
_entity.type
_entity.pdbx_description
1 polymer ?
#
loop_
_entity_poly.entity_id
_entity_poly.type
_entity_poly.pdbx_seq_one_letter_code
_entity_poly.pdbx_strand_id
1 'polypeptide(L)'
;MIQRKQQDQSFCCFLYSDGVIPNCFLNAEEFHVDKDKIMLCGFSAGAHACGSVAVHWQEFENTETGEYASISAKPNAVILSYPVITSGDCAHRGSFTALLGADASEEELEYMSLEKQVTEYMPPCFLWQTVTDELVPVQNSFLFAQALQEKKIPYAFHVFSKGKHGLSLADEAWANEEFGEPYTLEQTFALGQAVNDGTFPVPEEVKQALNEMAKMFTGQTEREREQANEEVKQWPELVDKWIRTTL
;
A
#
# COMPACT_ATOMS: atom_id res chain seq x y z
N MET A 1 7.41 -2.88 9.85
CA MET A 1 7.91 -1.81 10.75
C MET A 1 9.41 -1.83 10.69
N ILE A 2 10.03 -0.92 9.94
CA ILE A 2 11.49 -0.82 9.88
C ILE A 2 11.91 0.07 11.05
N GLN A 3 12.23 -0.53 12.19
CA GLN A 3 12.89 0.17 13.28
C GLN A 3 14.39 0.23 12.98
N ARG A 4 14.92 1.37 12.58
CA ARG A 4 16.36 1.66 12.66
C ARG A 4 16.71 2.25 14.01
N LYS A 5 17.82 1.77 14.57
CA LYS A 5 18.43 2.26 15.81
C LYS A 5 18.65 3.77 15.78
N GLN A 6 18.31 4.40 16.90
CA GLN A 6 18.55 5.79 17.28
C GLN A 6 19.82 6.40 16.67
N GLN A 7 19.64 7.23 15.65
CA GLN A 7 20.46 8.42 15.34
C GLN A 7 19.96 9.22 14.12
N ASP A 8 18.92 8.76 13.37
CA ASP A 8 18.33 9.55 12.29
C ASP A 8 16.80 9.64 12.47
N GLN A 9 16.30 10.85 12.29
CA GLN A 9 14.91 11.26 12.45
C GLN A 9 13.93 10.29 11.80
N SER A 10 12.94 9.87 12.59
CA SER A 10 12.03 8.77 12.35
C SER A 10 11.15 8.96 11.13
N PHE A 11 11.10 7.97 10.25
CA PHE A 11 10.10 7.85 9.21
C PHE A 11 8.84 7.19 9.77
N CYS A 12 7.66 7.75 9.46
CA CYS A 12 6.39 7.17 9.84
C CYS A 12 5.77 6.49 8.61
N CYS A 13 5.54 5.20 8.70
CA CYS A 13 4.87 4.42 7.68
C CYS A 13 3.56 3.89 8.27
N PHE A 14 2.41 4.30 7.74
CA PHE A 14 1.11 3.86 8.22
C PHE A 14 0.22 3.39 7.07
N LEU A 15 -0.51 2.33 7.36
CA LEU A 15 -1.60 1.81 6.57
C LEU A 15 -2.93 2.17 7.26
N TYR A 16 -3.78 2.91 6.53
CA TYR A 16 -5.23 2.98 6.67
C TYR A 16 -5.85 3.66 7.88
N SER A 17 -6.32 4.86 7.70
CA SER A 17 -7.66 5.41 8.05
C SER A 17 -7.71 6.91 7.73
N ASP A 18 -8.90 7.43 7.49
CA ASP A 18 -9.17 8.86 7.38
C ASP A 18 -8.58 9.58 8.60
N GLY A 19 -7.80 10.63 8.35
CA GLY A 19 -7.15 11.37 9.44
C GLY A 19 -5.77 10.88 9.88
N VAL A 20 -5.19 9.81 9.33
CA VAL A 20 -3.84 9.33 9.74
C VAL A 20 -2.76 10.38 9.45
N ILE A 21 -2.74 10.96 8.25
CA ILE A 21 -1.74 11.97 7.89
C ILE A 21 -1.94 13.23 8.73
N PRO A 22 -3.13 13.85 8.80
CA PRO A 22 -3.38 14.97 9.68
C PRO A 22 -3.01 14.68 11.15
N ASN A 23 -3.31 13.48 11.65
CA ASN A 23 -2.97 13.07 13.01
C ASN A 23 -1.44 13.01 13.23
N CYS A 24 -0.69 12.47 12.26
CA CYS A 24 0.78 12.48 12.33
C CYS A 24 1.35 13.90 12.34
N PHE A 25 0.80 14.80 11.55
CA PHE A 25 1.21 16.22 11.56
C PHE A 25 0.88 16.90 12.90
N LEU A 26 -0.30 16.64 13.44
CA LEU A 26 -0.78 17.23 14.72
C LEU A 26 0.10 16.79 15.88
N ASN A 27 0.45 15.53 15.94
CA ASN A 27 1.16 14.90 17.04
C ASN A 27 2.64 14.64 16.72
N ALA A 28 3.20 15.32 15.73
CA ALA A 28 4.57 15.10 15.27
C ALA A 28 5.60 15.22 16.40
N GLU A 29 5.43 16.19 17.31
CA GLU A 29 6.30 16.35 18.49
C GLU A 29 6.18 15.17 19.45
N GLU A 30 4.96 14.72 19.75
CA GLU A 30 4.70 13.58 20.64
C GLU A 30 5.25 12.27 20.05
N PHE A 31 5.10 12.09 18.75
CA PHE A 31 5.60 10.90 18.02
C PHE A 31 7.10 10.99 17.68
N HIS A 32 7.75 12.12 17.98
CA HIS A 32 9.14 12.39 17.63
C HIS A 32 9.41 12.19 16.13
N VAL A 33 8.50 12.64 15.27
CA VAL A 33 8.62 12.58 13.82
C VAL A 33 8.81 13.97 13.22
N ASP A 34 9.53 14.04 12.12
CA ASP A 34 9.69 15.25 11.34
C ASP A 34 8.48 15.42 10.42
N LYS A 35 7.69 16.47 10.64
CA LYS A 35 6.49 16.76 9.84
C LYS A 35 6.78 17.00 8.36
N ASP A 36 8.02 17.40 8.04
CA ASP A 36 8.43 17.61 6.65
C ASP A 36 8.91 16.31 5.96
N LYS A 37 8.81 15.17 6.66
CA LYS A 37 9.22 13.83 6.18
C LYS A 37 8.18 12.74 6.43
N ILE A 38 6.90 13.09 6.45
CA ILE A 38 5.81 12.13 6.57
C ILE A 38 5.51 11.53 5.20
N MET A 39 5.69 10.22 5.07
CA MET A 39 5.49 9.51 3.82
C MET A 39 4.48 8.38 3.98
N LEU A 40 3.74 8.10 2.92
CA LEU A 40 2.92 6.89 2.82
C LEU A 40 3.70 5.80 2.09
N CYS A 41 3.63 4.58 2.61
CA CYS A 41 4.18 3.40 1.95
C CYS A 41 3.10 2.34 1.87
N GLY A 42 2.81 1.86 0.68
CA GLY A 42 1.79 0.86 0.44
C GLY A 42 2.23 -0.23 -0.53
N PHE A 43 1.59 -1.38 -0.39
CA PHE A 43 1.84 -2.57 -1.18
C PHE A 43 0.53 -3.05 -1.83
N SER A 44 0.54 -3.38 -3.12
CA SER A 44 -0.63 -3.93 -3.84
C SER A 44 -1.87 -3.02 -3.72
N ALA A 45 -2.97 -3.50 -3.18
CA ALA A 45 -4.17 -2.70 -2.87
C ALA A 45 -3.88 -1.61 -1.80
N GLY A 46 -2.95 -1.84 -0.86
CA GLY A 46 -2.48 -0.82 0.07
C GLY A 46 -1.69 0.30 -0.62
N ALA A 47 -0.99 0.00 -1.72
CA ALA A 47 -0.38 1.02 -2.55
C ALA A 47 -1.44 1.84 -3.31
N HIS A 48 -2.54 1.22 -3.73
CA HIS A 48 -3.69 1.94 -4.27
C HIS A 48 -4.26 2.94 -3.25
N ALA A 49 -4.45 2.51 -2.01
CA ALA A 49 -4.94 3.40 -0.94
C ALA A 49 -3.97 4.59 -0.70
N CYS A 50 -2.66 4.34 -0.62
CA CYS A 50 -1.66 5.40 -0.50
C CYS A 50 -1.65 6.34 -1.71
N GLY A 51 -1.77 5.78 -2.92
CA GLY A 51 -1.86 6.54 -4.16
C GLY A 51 -3.13 7.38 -4.23
N SER A 52 -4.28 6.83 -3.79
CA SER A 52 -5.56 7.58 -3.72
C SER A 52 -5.44 8.80 -2.82
N VAL A 53 -4.86 8.66 -1.63
CA VAL A 53 -4.60 9.82 -0.77
C VAL A 53 -3.70 10.83 -1.48
N ALA A 54 -2.65 10.37 -2.18
CA ALA A 54 -1.69 11.25 -2.84
C ALA A 54 -2.27 12.04 -4.02
N VAL A 55 -3.22 11.47 -4.77
CA VAL A 55 -3.84 12.17 -5.91
C VAL A 55 -5.03 13.02 -5.49
N HIS A 56 -5.76 12.64 -4.43
CA HIS A 56 -6.99 13.31 -3.97
C HIS A 56 -6.81 14.17 -2.70
N TRP A 57 -5.60 14.36 -2.17
CA TRP A 57 -5.38 15.04 -0.89
C TRP A 57 -6.05 16.42 -0.78
N GLN A 58 -6.18 17.15 -1.89
CA GLN A 58 -6.83 18.45 -1.92
C GLN A 58 -8.34 18.37 -1.65
N GLU A 59 -8.98 17.28 -2.03
CA GLU A 59 -10.41 17.05 -1.78
C GLU A 59 -10.64 16.80 -0.28
N PHE A 60 -9.74 16.05 0.37
CA PHE A 60 -9.79 15.84 1.81
C PHE A 60 -9.63 17.14 2.60
N GLU A 61 -8.70 18.02 2.21
CA GLU A 61 -8.55 19.34 2.86
C GLU A 61 -9.82 20.19 2.79
N ASN A 62 -10.59 20.10 1.73
CA ASN A 62 -11.82 20.84 1.57
C ASN A 62 -13.00 20.28 2.39
N THR A 63 -12.90 19.05 2.85
CA THR A 63 -13.98 18.37 3.59
C THR A 63 -13.70 18.25 5.08
N GLU A 64 -12.45 18.37 5.52
CA GLU A 64 -12.05 18.27 6.91
C GLU A 64 -12.63 19.40 7.77
N THR A 65 -13.10 19.00 8.95
CA THR A 65 -13.68 19.90 9.95
C THR A 65 -13.05 19.67 11.33
N GLY A 66 -13.23 20.60 12.25
CA GLY A 66 -12.71 20.46 13.60
C GLY A 66 -11.21 20.67 13.70
N GLU A 67 -10.52 19.81 14.43
CA GLU A 67 -9.08 19.96 14.72
C GLU A 67 -8.18 19.75 13.50
N TYR A 68 -8.67 19.05 12.46
CA TYR A 68 -7.94 18.78 11.23
C TYR A 68 -8.11 19.84 10.13
N ALA A 69 -9.06 20.78 10.30
CA ALA A 69 -9.42 21.78 9.27
C ALA A 69 -8.27 22.69 8.79
N SER A 70 -7.19 22.78 9.56
CA SER A 70 -6.00 23.61 9.24
C SER A 70 -4.76 22.79 8.90
N ILE A 71 -4.88 21.47 8.79
CA ILE A 71 -3.76 20.56 8.60
C ILE A 71 -3.83 19.95 7.22
N SER A 72 -2.71 20.00 6.49
CA SER A 72 -2.65 19.40 5.17
C SER A 72 -2.74 17.88 5.24
N ALA A 73 -3.57 17.29 4.38
CA ALA A 73 -3.62 15.84 4.15
C ALA A 73 -2.54 15.37 3.17
N LYS A 74 -1.71 16.30 2.63
CA LYS A 74 -0.68 16.01 1.66
C LYS A 74 0.53 15.33 2.31
N PRO A 75 0.87 14.07 1.95
CA PRO A 75 2.13 13.47 2.37
C PRO A 75 3.32 14.16 1.69
N ASN A 76 4.50 14.12 2.32
CA ASN A 76 5.72 14.67 1.72
C ASN A 76 6.23 13.82 0.55
N ALA A 77 5.96 12.51 0.55
CA ALA A 77 6.21 11.59 -0.55
C ALA A 77 5.36 10.31 -0.40
N VAL A 78 5.28 9.52 -1.48
CA VAL A 78 4.63 8.20 -1.46
C VAL A 78 5.53 7.12 -2.04
N ILE A 79 5.46 5.93 -1.47
CA ILE A 79 6.15 4.72 -1.91
C ILE A 79 5.10 3.69 -2.28
N LEU A 80 5.05 3.35 -3.55
CA LEU A 80 4.05 2.45 -4.13
C LEU A 80 4.73 1.18 -4.64
N SER A 81 4.48 0.08 -3.94
CA SER A 81 5.08 -1.23 -4.21
C SER A 81 4.08 -2.11 -4.96
N TYR A 82 4.40 -2.52 -6.19
CA TYR A 82 3.54 -3.33 -7.08
C TYR A 82 2.05 -2.92 -7.00
N PRO A 83 1.74 -1.63 -7.27
CA PRO A 83 0.46 -1.05 -6.96
C PRO A 83 -0.64 -1.47 -7.92
N VAL A 84 -1.86 -1.64 -7.40
CA VAL A 84 -3.08 -1.53 -8.20
C VAL A 84 -3.26 -0.05 -8.57
N ILE A 85 -3.46 0.27 -9.84
CA ILE A 85 -3.56 1.66 -10.33
C ILE A 85 -4.80 1.87 -11.17
N THR A 86 -4.92 1.15 -12.29
CA THR A 86 -5.94 1.41 -13.31
C THR A 86 -7.16 0.50 -13.17
N SER A 87 -8.35 1.04 -13.41
CA SER A 87 -9.58 0.28 -13.62
C SER A 87 -9.78 -0.16 -15.08
N GLY A 88 -8.86 0.22 -15.99
CA GLY A 88 -8.90 -0.08 -17.43
C GLY A 88 -8.59 -1.54 -17.78
N ASP A 89 -8.03 -1.77 -18.98
CA ASP A 89 -7.82 -3.12 -19.54
C ASP A 89 -6.86 -3.98 -18.70
N CYS A 90 -5.89 -3.36 -18.04
CA CYS A 90 -4.90 -4.03 -17.19
C CYS A 90 -5.28 -4.04 -15.70
N ALA A 91 -6.56 -3.83 -15.37
CA ALA A 91 -7.04 -3.76 -14.01
C ALA A 91 -6.94 -5.10 -13.27
N HIS A 92 -6.56 -5.07 -12.01
CA HIS A 92 -6.89 -6.13 -11.08
C HIS A 92 -8.34 -5.96 -10.61
N ARG A 93 -9.28 -6.54 -11.37
CA ARG A 93 -10.73 -6.34 -11.18
C ARG A 93 -11.22 -6.66 -9.78
N GLY A 94 -10.65 -7.68 -9.14
CA GLY A 94 -10.99 -8.07 -7.77
C GLY A 94 -10.79 -6.94 -6.76
N SER A 95 -9.74 -6.12 -6.91
CA SER A 95 -9.51 -4.97 -6.03
C SER A 95 -10.58 -3.90 -6.19
N PHE A 96 -10.99 -3.59 -7.42
CA PHE A 96 -12.03 -2.58 -7.68
C PHE A 96 -13.42 -3.08 -7.21
N THR A 97 -13.72 -4.35 -7.40
CA THR A 97 -14.96 -4.94 -6.87
C THR A 97 -14.99 -4.92 -5.33
N ALA A 98 -13.85 -5.19 -4.68
CA ALA A 98 -13.75 -5.11 -3.21
C ALA A 98 -13.88 -3.68 -2.68
N LEU A 99 -13.39 -2.69 -3.44
CA LEU A 99 -13.41 -1.29 -3.04
C LEU A 99 -14.77 -0.63 -3.28
N LEU A 100 -15.37 -0.85 -4.46
CA LEU A 100 -16.53 -0.10 -4.96
C LEU A 100 -17.81 -0.96 -5.03
N GLY A 101 -17.70 -2.27 -4.87
CA GLY A 101 -18.80 -3.20 -5.12
C GLY A 101 -18.82 -3.74 -6.55
N ALA A 102 -19.69 -4.72 -6.78
CA ALA A 102 -19.81 -5.39 -8.08
C ALA A 102 -20.47 -4.52 -9.15
N ASP A 103 -21.32 -3.58 -8.73
CA ASP A 103 -22.13 -2.71 -9.58
C ASP A 103 -21.55 -1.30 -9.71
N ALA A 104 -20.23 -1.14 -9.52
CA ALA A 104 -19.56 0.15 -9.64
C ALA A 104 -19.79 0.79 -11.01
N SER A 105 -20.16 2.05 -11.01
CA SER A 105 -20.35 2.86 -12.23
C SER A 105 -19.01 3.13 -12.93
N GLU A 106 -19.09 3.49 -14.23
CA GLU A 106 -17.90 3.90 -14.98
C GLU A 106 -17.24 5.15 -14.36
N GLU A 107 -18.02 6.06 -13.80
CA GLU A 107 -17.52 7.26 -13.13
C GLU A 107 -16.74 6.94 -11.85
N GLU A 108 -17.23 6.04 -11.02
CA GLU A 108 -16.52 5.56 -9.82
C GLU A 108 -15.24 4.83 -10.19
N LEU A 109 -15.28 3.98 -11.21
CA LEU A 109 -14.10 3.27 -11.71
C LEU A 109 -13.07 4.26 -12.29
N GLU A 110 -13.49 5.29 -13.00
CA GLU A 110 -12.62 6.32 -13.55
C GLU A 110 -12.00 7.17 -12.43
N TYR A 111 -12.79 7.54 -11.42
CA TYR A 111 -12.32 8.27 -10.26
C TYR A 111 -11.24 7.51 -9.48
N MET A 112 -11.38 6.19 -9.37
CA MET A 112 -10.40 5.32 -8.72
C MET A 112 -9.30 4.80 -9.65
N SER A 113 -9.27 5.22 -10.93
CA SER A 113 -8.14 5.02 -11.85
C SER A 113 -7.07 6.08 -11.58
N LEU A 114 -6.09 5.78 -10.73
CA LEU A 114 -5.18 6.77 -10.17
C LEU A 114 -4.32 7.48 -11.23
N GLU A 115 -3.99 6.82 -12.33
CA GLU A 115 -3.27 7.41 -13.45
C GLU A 115 -4.01 8.58 -14.09
N LYS A 116 -5.35 8.59 -13.98
CA LYS A 116 -6.20 9.66 -14.50
C LYS A 116 -6.34 10.84 -13.53
N GLN A 117 -6.01 10.63 -12.26
CA GLN A 117 -6.19 11.60 -11.18
C GLN A 117 -4.90 12.38 -10.84
N VAL A 118 -3.77 12.06 -11.47
CA VAL A 118 -2.51 12.76 -11.22
C VAL A 118 -2.60 14.23 -11.63
N THR A 119 -2.36 15.13 -10.69
CA THR A 119 -2.28 16.58 -10.92
C THR A 119 -0.86 17.10 -10.66
N GLU A 120 -0.58 18.36 -10.99
CA GLU A 120 0.69 19.02 -10.68
C GLU A 120 0.96 19.19 -9.18
N TYR A 121 -0.03 18.92 -8.33
CA TYR A 121 0.07 19.04 -6.86
C TYR A 121 0.43 17.72 -6.17
N MET A 122 0.47 16.61 -6.90
CA MET A 122 0.81 15.31 -6.35
C MET A 122 2.22 15.34 -5.70
N PRO A 123 2.42 14.69 -4.54
CA PRO A 123 3.74 14.58 -3.91
C PRO A 123 4.70 13.72 -4.75
N PRO A 124 6.03 13.84 -4.51
CA PRO A 124 7.02 12.93 -5.10
C PRO A 124 6.69 11.46 -4.87
N CYS A 125 6.98 10.61 -5.85
CA CYS A 125 6.61 9.20 -5.83
C CYS A 125 7.80 8.28 -6.08
N PHE A 126 7.98 7.27 -5.22
CA PHE A 126 8.83 6.12 -5.51
C PHE A 126 7.93 4.94 -5.90
N LEU A 127 8.21 4.31 -7.03
CA LEU A 127 7.40 3.26 -7.62
C LEU A 127 8.28 2.06 -7.96
N TRP A 128 7.83 0.86 -7.63
CA TRP A 128 8.49 -0.35 -8.11
C TRP A 128 7.52 -1.49 -8.39
N GLN A 129 7.89 -2.35 -9.34
CA GLN A 129 7.15 -3.55 -9.71
C GLN A 129 8.04 -4.55 -10.41
N THR A 130 7.58 -5.80 -10.57
CA THR A 130 8.22 -6.84 -11.37
C THR A 130 7.52 -7.02 -12.69
N VAL A 131 8.29 -7.37 -13.74
CA VAL A 131 7.74 -7.59 -15.10
C VAL A 131 6.81 -8.81 -15.13
N THR A 132 7.09 -9.80 -14.30
CA THR A 132 6.38 -11.09 -14.32
C THR A 132 5.30 -11.21 -13.22
N ASP A 133 4.82 -10.08 -12.71
CA ASP A 133 3.66 -10.04 -11.82
C ASP A 133 2.39 -10.45 -12.61
N GLU A 134 1.88 -11.63 -12.30
CA GLU A 134 0.71 -12.19 -12.99
C GLU A 134 -0.62 -11.74 -12.38
N LEU A 135 -0.61 -11.17 -11.16
CA LEU A 135 -1.82 -10.73 -10.48
C LEU A 135 -2.15 -9.27 -10.79
N VAL A 136 -1.16 -8.39 -10.66
CA VAL A 136 -1.27 -6.97 -11.01
C VAL A 136 -0.28 -6.69 -12.14
N PRO A 137 -0.73 -6.62 -13.39
CA PRO A 137 0.14 -6.43 -14.54
C PRO A 137 1.00 -5.17 -14.40
N VAL A 138 2.28 -5.26 -14.77
CA VAL A 138 3.27 -4.17 -14.69
C VAL A 138 2.82 -2.88 -15.41
N GLN A 139 1.89 -2.99 -16.36
CA GLN A 139 1.26 -1.88 -17.05
C GLN A 139 0.59 -0.87 -16.08
N ASN A 140 0.09 -1.33 -14.91
CA ASN A 140 -0.40 -0.43 -13.87
C ASN A 140 0.66 0.62 -13.51
N SER A 141 1.87 0.18 -13.21
CA SER A 141 2.98 1.06 -12.87
C SER A 141 3.48 1.90 -14.04
N PHE A 142 3.47 1.38 -15.26
CA PHE A 142 3.81 2.17 -16.46
C PHE A 142 2.83 3.31 -16.70
N LEU A 143 1.53 3.06 -16.61
CA LEU A 143 0.49 4.09 -16.77
C LEU A 143 0.64 5.20 -15.72
N PHE A 144 0.89 4.82 -14.47
CA PHE A 144 1.08 5.80 -13.41
C PHE A 144 2.36 6.62 -13.59
N ALA A 145 3.48 5.97 -13.92
CA ALA A 145 4.74 6.65 -14.20
C ALA A 145 4.62 7.63 -15.38
N GLN A 146 3.87 7.26 -16.42
CA GLN A 146 3.58 8.15 -17.54
C GLN A 146 2.80 9.38 -17.07
N ALA A 147 1.75 9.22 -16.27
CA ALA A 147 0.96 10.32 -15.74
C ALA A 147 1.81 11.26 -14.86
N LEU A 148 2.68 10.70 -14.01
CA LEU A 148 3.64 11.49 -13.21
C LEU A 148 4.58 12.30 -14.11
N GLN A 149 5.11 11.70 -15.17
CA GLN A 149 5.99 12.36 -16.13
C GLN A 149 5.29 13.52 -16.86
N GLU A 150 4.05 13.31 -17.31
CA GLU A 150 3.26 14.33 -17.98
C GLU A 150 2.99 15.55 -17.10
N LYS A 151 2.76 15.32 -15.79
CA LYS A 151 2.55 16.38 -14.80
C LYS A 151 3.85 16.92 -14.19
N LYS A 152 5.01 16.40 -14.60
CA LYS A 152 6.35 16.80 -14.11
C LYS A 152 6.52 16.58 -12.60
N ILE A 153 5.86 15.58 -12.05
CA ILE A 153 6.03 15.17 -10.66
C ILE A 153 7.39 14.48 -10.52
N PRO A 154 8.21 14.80 -9.50
CA PRO A 154 9.43 14.07 -9.22
C PRO A 154 9.11 12.60 -8.88
N TYR A 155 9.72 11.65 -9.59
CA TYR A 155 9.53 10.24 -9.28
C TYR A 155 10.77 9.40 -9.56
N ALA A 156 10.86 8.25 -8.90
CA ALA A 156 11.75 7.15 -9.25
C ALA A 156 10.90 5.92 -9.58
N PHE A 157 11.22 5.22 -10.66
CA PHE A 157 10.52 4.01 -11.05
C PHE A 157 11.51 2.89 -11.32
N HIS A 158 11.37 1.79 -10.56
CA HIS A 158 12.21 0.60 -10.66
C HIS A 158 11.38 -0.58 -11.13
N VAL A 159 11.78 -1.17 -12.26
CA VAL A 159 11.14 -2.36 -12.80
C VAL A 159 12.13 -3.51 -12.71
N PHE A 160 11.82 -4.50 -11.89
CA PHE A 160 12.63 -5.71 -11.72
C PHE A 160 12.24 -6.77 -12.73
N SER A 161 13.22 -7.55 -13.18
CA SER A 161 13.04 -8.47 -14.31
C SER A 161 12.07 -9.60 -14.02
N LYS A 162 12.07 -10.13 -12.80
CA LYS A 162 11.25 -11.29 -12.39
C LYS A 162 10.77 -11.16 -10.94
N GLY A 163 9.58 -11.69 -10.72
CA GLY A 163 8.98 -11.86 -9.40
C GLY A 163 7.48 -12.02 -9.52
N LYS A 164 6.90 -12.81 -8.62
CA LYS A 164 5.46 -12.92 -8.46
C LYS A 164 4.91 -11.69 -7.73
N HIS A 165 3.60 -11.57 -7.66
CA HIS A 165 2.95 -10.57 -6.83
C HIS A 165 3.22 -10.79 -5.33
N GLY A 166 3.30 -9.72 -4.54
CA GLY A 166 3.34 -9.81 -3.08
C GLY A 166 4.71 -10.08 -2.48
N LEU A 167 5.80 -9.76 -3.16
CA LEU A 167 7.17 -10.03 -2.69
C LEU A 167 7.57 -9.25 -1.43
N SER A 168 6.89 -8.17 -1.06
CA SER A 168 7.21 -7.39 0.14
C SER A 168 8.69 -7.01 0.22
N LEU A 169 9.44 -7.48 1.22
CA LEU A 169 10.88 -7.24 1.35
C LEU A 169 11.72 -8.12 0.43
N ALA A 170 11.19 -9.28 0.02
CA ALA A 170 11.82 -10.25 -0.86
C ALA A 170 13.20 -10.75 -0.40
N ASP A 171 13.53 -10.58 0.88
CA ASP A 171 14.76 -11.04 1.50
C ASP A 171 14.60 -12.46 2.12
N GLU A 172 15.67 -12.97 2.74
CA GLU A 172 15.69 -14.29 3.35
C GLU A 172 14.71 -14.38 4.53
N ALA A 173 14.56 -13.32 5.34
CA ALA A 173 13.65 -13.31 6.47
C ALA A 173 12.19 -13.39 5.99
N TRP A 174 11.85 -12.66 4.90
CA TRP A 174 10.56 -12.77 4.25
C TRP A 174 10.32 -14.17 3.65
N ALA A 175 11.32 -14.74 2.98
CA ALA A 175 11.23 -16.07 2.36
C ALA A 175 11.07 -17.21 3.41
N ASN A 176 11.64 -17.02 4.60
CA ASN A 176 11.55 -17.95 5.71
C ASN A 176 10.34 -17.69 6.64
N GLU A 177 9.51 -16.68 6.33
CA GLU A 177 8.39 -16.26 7.18
C GLU A 177 8.83 -15.76 8.58
N GLU A 178 10.03 -15.17 8.67
CA GLU A 178 10.60 -14.63 9.91
C GLU A 178 10.09 -13.19 10.16
N PHE A 179 8.81 -13.06 10.52
CA PHE A 179 8.13 -11.76 10.65
C PHE A 179 8.24 -11.12 12.05
N GLY A 180 9.17 -11.56 12.89
CA GLY A 180 9.34 -11.09 14.26
C GLY A 180 8.37 -11.78 15.23
N GLU A 181 7.72 -11.01 16.11
CA GLU A 181 6.72 -11.59 17.01
C GLU A 181 5.53 -12.14 16.21
N PRO A 182 5.20 -13.43 16.31
CA PRO A 182 4.22 -14.11 15.43
C PRO A 182 2.77 -13.79 15.77
N TYR A 183 2.51 -12.71 16.51
CA TYR A 183 1.20 -12.44 17.09
C TYR A 183 0.10 -12.16 16.05
N THR A 184 0.43 -11.62 14.90
CA THR A 184 -0.57 -11.26 13.89
C THR A 184 -1.20 -12.47 13.21
N LEU A 185 -0.42 -13.48 12.84
CA LEU A 185 -0.93 -14.71 12.24
C LEU A 185 -1.67 -15.55 13.28
N GLU A 186 -1.09 -15.74 14.47
CA GLU A 186 -1.73 -16.46 15.57
C GLU A 186 -3.05 -15.80 15.99
N GLN A 187 -3.09 -14.46 16.07
CA GLN A 187 -4.32 -13.74 16.37
C GLN A 187 -5.35 -13.89 15.25
N THR A 188 -4.94 -13.88 14.00
CA THR A 188 -5.83 -14.10 12.86
C THR A 188 -6.43 -15.50 12.88
N PHE A 189 -5.61 -16.53 13.15
CA PHE A 189 -6.09 -17.90 13.30
C PHE A 189 -6.99 -18.06 14.53
N ALA A 190 -6.64 -17.45 15.66
CA ALA A 190 -7.46 -17.49 16.87
C ALA A 190 -8.81 -16.78 16.64
N LEU A 191 -8.83 -15.66 15.93
CA LEU A 191 -10.06 -14.99 15.52
C LEU A 191 -10.91 -15.88 14.61
N GLY A 192 -10.30 -16.51 13.60
CA GLY A 192 -10.98 -17.45 12.71
C GLY A 192 -11.62 -18.62 13.48
N GLN A 193 -10.93 -19.18 14.47
CA GLN A 193 -11.48 -20.21 15.35
C GLN A 193 -12.63 -19.67 16.18
N ALA A 194 -12.49 -18.50 16.81
CA ALA A 194 -13.53 -17.86 17.62
C ALA A 194 -14.80 -17.53 16.81
N VAL A 195 -14.67 -17.20 15.53
CA VAL A 195 -15.80 -17.02 14.61
C VAL A 195 -16.45 -18.36 14.30
N ASN A 196 -15.67 -19.42 14.08
CA ASN A 196 -16.19 -20.73 13.70
C ASN A 196 -16.89 -21.44 14.88
N ASP A 197 -16.39 -21.32 16.10
CA ASP A 197 -16.99 -21.91 17.31
C ASP A 197 -18.09 -21.03 17.92
N GLY A 198 -18.29 -19.80 17.39
CA GLY A 198 -19.35 -18.88 17.81
C GLY A 198 -19.02 -18.05 19.06
N THR A 199 -17.78 -18.10 19.57
CA THR A 199 -17.33 -17.24 20.69
C THR A 199 -17.16 -15.79 20.27
N PHE A 200 -16.91 -15.55 18.98
CA PHE A 200 -16.94 -14.22 18.36
C PHE A 200 -18.08 -14.16 17.33
N PRO A 201 -19.25 -13.58 17.68
CA PRO A 201 -20.40 -13.56 16.78
C PRO A 201 -20.19 -12.58 15.63
N VAL A 202 -20.33 -13.07 14.41
CA VAL A 202 -20.34 -12.29 13.17
C VAL A 202 -21.57 -12.64 12.34
N PRO A 203 -22.03 -11.76 11.44
CA PRO A 203 -23.04 -12.10 10.45
C PRO A 203 -22.64 -13.36 9.64
N GLU A 204 -23.61 -14.20 9.26
CA GLU A 204 -23.35 -15.44 8.54
C GLU A 204 -22.62 -15.21 7.22
N GLU A 205 -22.90 -14.09 6.54
CA GLU A 205 -22.22 -13.66 5.31
C GLU A 205 -20.71 -13.44 5.52
N VAL A 206 -20.34 -12.82 6.65
CA VAL A 206 -18.94 -12.62 7.03
C VAL A 206 -18.26 -13.96 7.36
N LYS A 207 -18.96 -14.86 8.05
CA LYS A 207 -18.47 -16.21 8.35
C LYS A 207 -18.21 -17.01 7.08
N GLN A 208 -19.11 -16.93 6.12
CA GLN A 208 -18.95 -17.58 4.82
C GLN A 208 -17.75 -17.00 4.05
N ALA A 209 -17.61 -15.66 4.00
CA ALA A 209 -16.48 -15.01 3.35
C ALA A 209 -15.13 -15.40 3.98
N LEU A 210 -15.04 -15.45 5.31
CA LEU A 210 -13.85 -15.91 6.03
C LEU A 210 -13.51 -17.37 5.73
N ASN A 211 -14.52 -18.24 5.62
CA ASN A 211 -14.32 -19.64 5.29
C ASN A 211 -13.87 -19.84 3.83
N GLU A 212 -14.37 -19.05 2.88
CA GLU A 212 -13.88 -19.05 1.49
C GLU A 212 -12.43 -18.55 1.40
N MET A 213 -12.10 -17.48 2.10
CA MET A 213 -10.71 -17.02 2.21
C MET A 213 -9.80 -18.09 2.82
N ALA A 214 -10.21 -18.74 3.90
CA ALA A 214 -9.44 -19.81 4.53
C ALA A 214 -9.17 -20.97 3.57
N LYS A 215 -10.13 -21.35 2.71
CA LYS A 215 -9.94 -22.37 1.68
C LYS A 215 -8.89 -21.99 0.65
N MET A 216 -8.78 -20.71 0.28
CA MET A 216 -7.73 -20.23 -0.62
C MET A 216 -6.33 -20.40 -0.02
N PHE A 217 -6.21 -20.30 1.31
CA PHE A 217 -4.93 -20.48 2.01
C PHE A 217 -4.66 -21.94 2.40
N THR A 218 -5.68 -22.76 2.67
CA THR A 218 -5.53 -24.17 3.08
C THR A 218 -5.35 -25.17 1.93
N GLY A 219 -5.60 -24.76 0.69
CA GLY A 219 -5.39 -25.58 -0.51
C GLY A 219 -3.93 -25.70 -0.96
N GLN A 220 -3.01 -25.03 -0.30
CA GLN A 220 -1.57 -25.09 -0.59
C GLN A 220 -0.88 -26.09 0.36
N THR A 221 -1.12 -27.36 0.17
CA THR A 221 -0.26 -28.43 0.68
C THR A 221 1.06 -28.41 -0.08
N GLU A 222 2.15 -28.06 0.60
CA GLU A 222 3.50 -27.83 0.07
C GLU A 222 3.61 -26.55 -0.75
N ARG A 223 3.59 -25.39 -0.08
CA ARG A 223 4.24 -24.20 -0.66
C ARG A 223 5.68 -24.59 -0.97
N GLU A 224 6.07 -24.58 -2.24
CA GLU A 224 7.48 -24.47 -2.57
C GLU A 224 8.04 -23.34 -1.72
N ARG A 225 9.07 -23.64 -0.90
CA ARG A 225 9.69 -22.63 -0.04
C ARG A 225 10.04 -21.44 -0.89
N GLU A 226 9.53 -20.30 -0.53
CA GLU A 226 9.86 -19.06 -1.20
C GLU A 226 11.35 -18.82 -1.11
N GLN A 227 11.92 -18.26 -2.14
CA GLN A 227 13.34 -17.88 -2.16
C GLN A 227 13.43 -16.38 -2.18
N ALA A 228 14.46 -15.86 -1.53
CA ALA A 228 14.79 -14.45 -1.62
C ALA A 228 14.97 -14.04 -3.10
N ASN A 229 14.50 -12.86 -3.46
CA ASN A 229 14.68 -12.33 -4.80
C ASN A 229 15.80 -11.29 -4.80
N GLU A 230 16.95 -11.66 -5.37
CA GLU A 230 18.19 -10.87 -5.33
C GLU A 230 18.07 -9.49 -6.00
N GLU A 231 17.17 -9.32 -6.97
CA GLU A 231 16.93 -8.01 -7.57
C GLU A 231 15.97 -7.19 -6.68
N VAL A 232 14.84 -7.77 -6.31
CA VAL A 232 13.77 -7.06 -5.60
C VAL A 232 14.19 -6.66 -4.20
N LYS A 233 14.90 -7.51 -3.45
CA LYS A 233 15.33 -7.22 -2.06
C LYS A 233 16.15 -5.94 -1.89
N GLN A 234 16.61 -5.35 -3.00
CA GLN A 234 17.35 -4.08 -2.98
C GLN A 234 16.45 -2.84 -2.91
N TRP A 235 15.13 -2.97 -3.11
CA TRP A 235 14.25 -1.81 -3.18
C TRP A 235 14.27 -0.92 -1.93
N PRO A 236 14.42 -1.42 -0.69
CA PRO A 236 14.49 -0.55 0.50
C PRO A 236 15.73 0.35 0.49
N GLU A 237 16.87 -0.13 -0.01
CA GLU A 237 18.07 0.69 -0.17
C GLU A 237 17.91 1.74 -1.26
N LEU A 238 17.20 1.41 -2.35
CA LEU A 238 16.90 2.35 -3.42
C LEU A 238 15.97 3.46 -2.92
N VAL A 239 14.96 3.11 -2.11
CA VAL A 239 14.09 4.08 -1.43
C VAL A 239 14.89 4.99 -0.50
N ASP A 240 15.75 4.44 0.36
CA ASP A 240 16.57 5.23 1.29
C ASP A 240 17.41 6.28 0.55
N LYS A 241 18.05 5.87 -0.54
CA LYS A 241 18.83 6.78 -1.40
C LYS A 241 17.95 7.86 -2.04
N TRP A 242 16.82 7.46 -2.57
CA TRP A 242 15.86 8.36 -3.21
C TRP A 242 15.32 9.41 -2.22
N ILE A 243 14.91 9.00 -1.03
CA ILE A 243 14.43 9.89 0.03
C ILE A 243 15.46 10.96 0.35
N ARG A 244 16.73 10.57 0.58
CA ARG A 244 17.82 11.49 0.93
C ARG A 244 18.12 12.54 -0.15
N THR A 245 17.68 12.32 -1.38
CA THR A 245 17.90 13.25 -2.49
C THR A 245 16.63 14.04 -2.85
N THR A 246 15.47 13.62 -2.34
CA THR A 246 14.17 14.19 -2.70
C THR A 246 13.57 15.03 -1.57
N LEU A 247 13.76 14.62 -0.32
CA LEU A 247 13.35 15.29 0.92
C LEU A 247 14.56 15.75 1.73
#